data_a0422e19930e2c5630160a957cdfa31d
#
_entry.id   a0422e19930e2c5630160a957cdfa31d
#
_cell.length_a   1.000
_cell.length_b   1.000
_cell.length_c   1.000
_cell.angle_alpha   90.00
_cell.angle_beta   90.00
_cell.angle_gamma   90.00
#
_symmetry.space_group_name_H-M   'P 1'
#
loop_
_entity.id
_entity.type
_entity.pdbx_description
1 polymer ?
#
loop_
_entity_poly.entity_id
_entity_poly.type
_entity_poly.pdbx_seq_one_letter_code
_entity_poly.pdbx_strand_id
1 'polypeptide(L)'
;MGEVASKRARIGKVTLTKKLEQTEKQIIVTQGQPKQTSLAEGTFLSYQYNDQIFVHGGRCVELVDTKIVSTAHAAVLVTILLEGKLSFGYDDLEFNLDASEKPQGVVVNLAKPANFRRAMVAHNHLNKINILVKPQWLEARMNEDCTSRSFIKSHTANYHLEITDQILELAQKLTTSSTPDDFHQKLYIEALTQQLLASSLSQLPLACCQICQSSPKKLGLAKSSSAIQNKSNDERIEAMISYIEIHLDQELSLETLAKQFSMSVSNIQRRFKQSYNMTINGYIRFRRLEIARQHLERGLVSITEAAYEAGYQHPSNFTNAFKKTFGMPPHDIAVRAS
;
A
#
# COMPACT_ATOMS: atom_id res chain seq x y z
N MET A 1 1.49 42.76 -12.93
CA MET A 1 1.90 41.37 -13.12
C MET A 1 2.76 41.01 -11.92
N GLY A 2 2.20 40.39 -10.92
CA GLY A 2 2.90 39.95 -9.72
C GLY A 2 3.12 38.46 -9.80
N GLU A 3 4.36 38.06 -9.90
CA GLU A 3 4.78 36.67 -9.73
C GLU A 3 4.40 36.22 -8.31
N VAL A 4 3.41 35.34 -8.23
CA VAL A 4 3.14 34.59 -6.99
C VAL A 4 4.28 33.58 -6.84
N ALA A 5 5.28 33.93 -6.05
CA ALA A 5 6.35 33.02 -5.67
C ALA A 5 5.72 31.83 -4.95
N SER A 6 5.62 30.70 -5.62
CA SER A 6 5.22 29.40 -5.04
C SER A 6 6.13 29.10 -3.88
N LYS A 7 5.61 29.15 -2.65
CA LYS A 7 6.34 28.81 -1.43
C LYS A 7 6.75 27.33 -1.52
N ARG A 8 8.04 27.06 -1.69
CA ARG A 8 8.60 25.71 -1.61
C ARG A 8 8.33 25.15 -0.21
N ALA A 9 7.56 24.09 -0.12
CA ALA A 9 7.32 23.39 1.13
C ALA A 9 8.44 22.39 1.42
N ARG A 10 8.81 22.25 2.69
CA ARG A 10 9.77 21.23 3.15
C ARG A 10 9.00 20.11 3.83
N ILE A 11 9.24 18.88 3.39
CA ILE A 11 8.74 17.69 4.06
C ILE A 11 9.85 17.13 4.94
N GLY A 12 9.68 17.27 6.26
CA GLY A 12 10.51 16.60 7.25
C GLY A 12 9.99 15.19 7.56
N LYS A 13 10.84 14.38 8.19
CA LYS A 13 10.48 13.02 8.65
C LYS A 13 9.13 12.99 9.41
N VAL A 14 8.91 13.93 10.33
CA VAL A 14 7.68 14.02 11.14
C VAL A 14 6.47 14.43 10.28
N THR A 15 6.64 15.33 9.31
CA THR A 15 5.55 15.79 8.43
C THR A 15 5.15 14.70 7.44
N LEU A 16 6.12 13.94 6.91
CA LEU A 16 5.86 12.80 6.05
C LEU A 16 5.09 11.73 6.83
N THR A 17 5.56 11.38 8.02
CA THR A 17 4.88 10.44 8.92
C THR A 17 3.44 10.89 9.21
N LYS A 18 3.21 12.15 9.59
CA LYS A 18 1.85 12.68 9.89
C LYS A 18 0.93 12.74 8.67
N LYS A 19 1.42 13.09 7.48
CA LYS A 19 0.60 13.08 6.26
C LYS A 19 0.23 11.67 5.78
N LEU A 20 1.04 10.68 6.14
CA LEU A 20 0.87 9.28 5.77
C LEU A 20 0.18 8.47 6.88
N GLU A 21 0.13 8.98 8.13
CA GLU A 21 -0.62 8.38 9.25
C GLU A 21 -2.11 8.20 8.97
N GLN A 22 -2.67 8.94 8.01
CA GLN A 22 -4.06 8.74 7.56
C GLN A 22 -4.22 7.56 6.59
N THR A 23 -3.13 7.04 6.01
CA THR A 23 -3.17 6.01 4.96
C THR A 23 -2.16 4.88 5.11
N GLU A 24 -0.98 5.13 5.65
CA GLU A 24 0.09 4.13 5.78
C GLU A 24 1.06 4.51 6.89
N LYS A 25 1.35 3.58 7.78
CA LYS A 25 2.43 3.75 8.77
C LYS A 25 3.77 3.56 8.07
N GLN A 26 4.55 4.62 7.91
CA GLN A 26 5.88 4.55 7.31
C GLN A 26 6.97 4.61 8.40
N ILE A 27 7.89 3.66 8.32
CA ILE A 27 9.14 3.70 9.06
C ILE A 27 10.19 4.27 8.12
N ILE A 28 10.71 5.45 8.46
CA ILE A 28 11.80 6.07 7.72
C ILE A 28 13.09 5.69 8.41
N VAL A 29 13.84 4.81 7.78
CA VAL A 29 15.16 4.39 8.28
C VAL A 29 16.20 5.37 7.74
N THR A 30 16.64 6.30 8.59
CA THR A 30 17.77 7.18 8.29
C THR A 30 18.97 6.69 9.09
N GLN A 31 20.01 6.19 8.43
CA GLN A 31 21.28 5.87 9.09
C GLN A 31 21.94 7.16 9.59
N GLY A 32 22.03 7.33 10.92
CA GLY A 32 22.85 8.37 11.55
C GLY A 32 22.35 9.81 11.48
N GLN A 33 21.14 10.09 11.02
CA GLN A 33 20.62 11.46 10.87
C GLN A 33 19.72 11.89 12.05
N PRO A 34 19.78 13.15 12.49
CA PRO A 34 18.96 13.66 13.59
C PRO A 34 17.45 13.65 13.25
N LYS A 35 16.60 13.50 14.26
CA LYS A 35 15.12 13.35 14.15
C LYS A 35 14.38 14.46 13.38
N GLN A 36 15.02 15.60 13.09
CA GLN A 36 14.41 16.78 12.46
C GLN A 36 14.88 17.04 11.02
N THR A 37 15.52 16.10 10.35
CA THR A 37 16.02 16.30 8.99
C THR A 37 14.86 16.36 7.98
N SER A 38 14.84 17.40 7.15
CA SER A 38 13.96 17.47 5.99
C SER A 38 14.38 16.42 4.96
N LEU A 39 13.43 15.63 4.45
CA LEU A 39 13.68 14.56 3.48
C LEU A 39 13.62 15.07 2.05
N ALA A 40 12.73 15.99 1.77
CA ALA A 40 12.54 16.57 0.45
C ALA A 40 12.01 18.00 0.54
N GLU A 41 12.30 18.80 -0.47
CA GLU A 41 11.82 20.17 -0.63
C GLU A 41 11.19 20.35 -2.01
N GLY A 42 9.99 20.95 -2.07
CA GLY A 42 9.32 21.18 -3.35
C GLY A 42 7.85 21.55 -3.23
N THR A 43 7.11 21.32 -4.30
CA THR A 43 5.65 21.42 -4.37
C THR A 43 5.04 20.02 -4.26
N PHE A 44 4.03 19.89 -3.40
CA PHE A 44 3.42 18.58 -3.14
C PHE A 44 1.91 18.66 -3.28
N LEU A 45 1.35 17.78 -4.08
CA LEU A 45 -0.06 17.44 -4.11
C LEU A 45 -0.27 16.25 -3.17
N SER A 46 -1.28 16.33 -2.30
CA SER A 46 -1.75 15.20 -1.50
C SER A 46 -3.24 15.39 -1.29
N TYR A 47 -4.06 14.54 -1.90
CA TYR A 47 -5.50 14.64 -1.82
C TYR A 47 -6.15 13.26 -1.84
N GLN A 48 -7.15 13.10 -0.98
CA GLN A 48 -7.98 11.90 -0.88
C GLN A 48 -9.43 12.27 -1.11
N TYR A 49 -10.15 11.50 -1.89
CA TYR A 49 -11.58 11.64 -2.04
C TYR A 49 -12.32 10.30 -1.99
N ASN A 50 -13.55 10.35 -1.46
CA ASN A 50 -14.42 9.18 -1.26
C ASN A 50 -13.79 8.03 -0.46
N ASP A 51 -12.80 8.31 0.37
CA ASP A 51 -12.03 7.31 1.15
C ASP A 51 -11.49 6.12 0.34
N GLN A 52 -11.51 6.21 -0.99
CA GLN A 52 -11.18 5.11 -1.89
C GLN A 52 -10.11 5.45 -2.91
N ILE A 53 -9.90 6.73 -3.19
CA ILE A 53 -8.87 7.18 -4.14
C ILE A 53 -7.96 8.19 -3.45
N PHE A 54 -6.66 7.94 -3.59
CA PHE A 54 -5.60 8.83 -3.13
C PHE A 54 -4.77 9.26 -4.31
N VAL A 55 -4.48 10.54 -4.40
CA VAL A 55 -3.52 11.10 -5.35
C VAL A 55 -2.46 11.87 -4.59
N HIS A 56 -1.21 11.56 -4.86
CA HIS A 56 -0.09 12.29 -4.26
C HIS A 56 1.10 12.34 -5.22
N GLY A 57 1.87 13.41 -5.13
CA GLY A 57 3.03 13.61 -5.98
C GLY A 57 3.47 15.04 -6.01
N GLY A 58 4.09 15.46 -7.09
CA GLY A 58 4.59 16.81 -7.32
C GLY A 58 6.05 16.85 -7.71
N ARG A 59 6.62 18.07 -7.71
CA ARG A 59 8.04 18.31 -7.97
C ARG A 59 8.80 18.53 -6.68
N CYS A 60 9.87 17.77 -6.47
CA CYS A 60 10.72 17.95 -5.31
C CYS A 60 12.17 17.59 -5.60
N VAL A 61 13.04 18.03 -4.71
CA VAL A 61 14.43 17.59 -4.61
C VAL A 61 14.54 16.74 -3.35
N GLU A 62 15.04 15.53 -3.48
CA GLU A 62 15.38 14.68 -2.35
C GLU A 62 16.65 15.23 -1.69
N LEU A 63 16.65 15.38 -0.38
CA LEU A 63 17.72 16.08 0.35
C LEU A 63 18.70 15.13 1.03
N VAL A 64 18.33 13.87 1.21
CA VAL A 64 19.12 12.89 1.96
C VAL A 64 19.01 11.51 1.35
N ASP A 65 20.08 10.73 1.46
CA ASP A 65 20.04 9.29 1.20
C ASP A 65 19.29 8.61 2.34
N THR A 66 18.19 7.92 1.99
CA THR A 66 17.40 7.20 2.99
C THR A 66 16.58 6.09 2.39
N LYS A 67 16.23 5.12 3.21
CA LYS A 67 15.29 4.05 2.84
C LYS A 67 13.97 4.26 3.58
N ILE A 68 12.88 4.19 2.85
CA ILE A 68 11.52 4.20 3.39
C ILE A 68 10.98 2.78 3.31
N VAL A 69 10.44 2.32 4.42
CA VAL A 69 9.78 1.02 4.54
C VAL A 69 8.42 1.24 5.17
N SER A 70 7.40 0.65 4.59
CA SER A 70 6.03 0.70 5.13
C SER A 70 5.24 -0.51 4.67
N THR A 71 4.06 -0.71 5.26
CA THR A 71 3.08 -1.66 4.73
C THR A 71 2.16 -0.91 3.77
N ALA A 72 2.17 -1.29 2.49
CA ALA A 72 1.19 -0.83 1.52
C ALA A 72 -0.07 -1.69 1.63
N HIS A 73 -1.24 -1.03 1.68
CA HIS A 73 -2.52 -1.73 1.72
C HIS A 73 -2.93 -2.27 0.35
N ALA A 74 -3.91 -3.19 0.36
CA ALA A 74 -4.50 -3.70 -0.88
C ALA A 74 -5.06 -2.54 -1.72
N ALA A 75 -4.53 -2.38 -2.93
CA ALA A 75 -4.89 -1.30 -3.85
C ALA A 75 -4.36 -1.56 -5.26
N VAL A 76 -4.95 -0.91 -6.24
CA VAL A 76 -4.29 -0.68 -7.54
C VAL A 76 -3.53 0.64 -7.47
N LEU A 77 -2.25 0.60 -7.77
CA LEU A 77 -1.35 1.74 -7.74
C LEU A 77 -0.90 2.09 -9.15
N VAL A 78 -1.09 3.35 -9.53
CA VAL A 78 -0.53 3.92 -10.76
C VAL A 78 0.58 4.87 -10.36
N THR A 79 1.80 4.61 -10.79
CA THR A 79 2.97 5.46 -10.57
C THR A 79 3.49 5.96 -11.89
N ILE A 80 3.56 7.28 -12.08
CA ILE A 80 4.11 7.93 -13.27
C ILE A 80 5.25 8.83 -12.82
N LEU A 81 6.42 8.60 -13.38
CA LEU A 81 7.63 9.38 -13.21
C LEU A 81 7.85 10.24 -14.45
N LEU A 82 7.82 11.56 -14.28
CA LEU A 82 8.02 12.53 -15.35
C LEU A 82 9.47 12.99 -15.44
N GLU A 83 10.20 12.99 -14.31
CA GLU A 83 11.58 13.46 -14.22
C GLU A 83 12.29 12.79 -13.03
N GLY A 84 13.57 12.50 -13.18
CA GLY A 84 14.42 11.91 -12.15
C GLY A 84 14.43 10.40 -12.13
N LYS A 85 14.89 9.83 -11.01
CA LYS A 85 15.03 8.38 -10.81
C LYS A 85 14.22 7.95 -9.59
N LEU A 86 13.54 6.83 -9.69
CA LEU A 86 12.67 6.31 -8.63
C LEU A 86 12.85 4.81 -8.47
N SER A 87 13.48 4.40 -7.36
CA SER A 87 13.63 2.99 -6.99
C SER A 87 12.67 2.65 -5.84
N PHE A 88 11.79 1.70 -6.08
CA PHE A 88 10.81 1.23 -5.09
C PHE A 88 10.39 -0.21 -5.35
N GLY A 89 9.70 -0.82 -4.41
CA GLY A 89 9.20 -2.19 -4.57
C GLY A 89 8.13 -2.58 -3.58
N TYR A 90 7.48 -3.71 -3.88
CA TYR A 90 6.45 -4.34 -3.05
C TYR A 90 6.78 -5.82 -2.91
N ASP A 91 6.96 -6.32 -1.70
CA ASP A 91 7.43 -7.68 -1.42
C ASP A 91 8.70 -8.02 -2.26
N ASP A 92 8.62 -8.98 -3.17
CA ASP A 92 9.74 -9.37 -4.03
C ASP A 92 9.79 -8.60 -5.36
N LEU A 93 8.78 -7.76 -5.64
CA LEU A 93 8.69 -6.95 -6.85
C LEU A 93 9.50 -5.67 -6.71
N GLU A 94 10.37 -5.38 -7.69
CA GLU A 94 11.20 -4.17 -7.71
C GLU A 94 11.02 -3.38 -9.01
N PHE A 95 11.01 -2.06 -8.86
CA PHE A 95 10.98 -1.10 -9.96
C PHE A 95 12.12 -0.11 -9.82
N ASN A 96 12.84 0.10 -10.93
CA ASN A 96 13.86 1.13 -11.08
C ASN A 96 13.50 1.97 -12.28
N LEU A 97 12.72 3.04 -12.05
CA LEU A 97 12.31 3.96 -13.11
C LEU A 97 13.37 5.04 -13.28
N ASP A 98 13.72 5.35 -14.53
CA ASP A 98 14.62 6.44 -14.90
C ASP A 98 13.97 7.27 -16.00
N ALA A 99 13.52 8.46 -15.65
CA ALA A 99 12.87 9.40 -16.57
C ALA A 99 13.85 10.49 -17.08
N SER A 100 15.16 10.18 -17.16
CA SER A 100 16.17 11.11 -17.68
C SER A 100 16.00 11.40 -19.18
N GLU A 101 15.52 10.41 -19.94
CA GLU A 101 15.28 10.57 -21.38
C GLU A 101 13.79 10.72 -21.71
N LYS A 102 12.95 9.91 -21.09
CA LYS A 102 11.49 9.90 -21.31
C LYS A 102 10.74 9.52 -20.04
N PRO A 103 9.53 10.05 -19.85
CA PRO A 103 8.66 9.65 -18.76
C PRO A 103 8.40 8.15 -18.74
N GLN A 104 8.28 7.58 -17.54
CA GLN A 104 8.01 6.16 -17.32
C GLN A 104 6.85 5.98 -16.35
N GLY A 105 6.13 4.88 -16.48
CA GLY A 105 5.04 4.56 -15.57
C GLY A 105 4.85 3.07 -15.37
N VAL A 106 4.27 2.73 -14.24
CA VAL A 106 3.88 1.36 -13.91
C VAL A 106 2.53 1.34 -13.21
N VAL A 107 1.79 0.28 -13.44
CA VAL A 107 0.57 -0.04 -12.68
C VAL A 107 0.81 -1.34 -11.94
N VAL A 108 0.51 -1.35 -10.64
CA VAL A 108 0.70 -2.51 -9.76
C VAL A 108 -0.58 -2.78 -9.02
N ASN A 109 -1.01 -4.04 -8.97
CA ASN A 109 -2.10 -4.48 -8.13
C ASN A 109 -1.58 -5.19 -6.88
N LEU A 110 -1.98 -4.70 -5.72
CA LEU A 110 -1.80 -5.37 -4.44
C LEU A 110 -3.15 -5.94 -4.00
N ALA A 111 -3.39 -7.23 -4.23
CA ALA A 111 -4.62 -7.88 -3.81
C ALA A 111 -4.67 -8.11 -2.28
N LYS A 112 -3.55 -8.02 -1.61
CA LYS A 112 -3.37 -8.08 -0.14
C LYS A 112 -2.29 -7.09 0.28
N PRO A 113 -2.18 -6.73 1.58
CA PRO A 113 -1.10 -5.89 2.07
C PRO A 113 0.28 -6.44 1.70
N ALA A 114 1.20 -5.55 1.33
CA ALA A 114 2.54 -5.85 0.88
C ALA A 114 3.57 -4.96 1.58
N ASN A 115 4.81 -5.42 1.72
CA ASN A 115 5.89 -4.60 2.23
C ASN A 115 6.37 -3.64 1.14
N PHE A 116 6.13 -2.36 1.34
CA PHE A 116 6.63 -1.30 0.49
C PHE A 116 8.03 -0.89 0.90
N ARG A 117 8.91 -0.70 -0.08
CA ARG A 117 10.23 -0.12 0.12
C ARG A 117 10.52 0.91 -0.96
N ARG A 118 11.23 1.96 -0.60
CA ARG A 118 11.71 2.99 -1.51
C ARG A 118 13.09 3.46 -1.08
N ALA A 119 14.01 3.59 -2.03
CA ALA A 119 15.26 4.29 -1.84
C ALA A 119 15.12 5.75 -2.29
N MET A 120 15.60 6.67 -1.47
CA MET A 120 15.76 8.08 -1.80
C MET A 120 17.25 8.38 -1.93
N VAL A 121 17.61 9.19 -2.92
CA VAL A 121 18.99 9.59 -3.19
C VAL A 121 19.09 11.10 -3.11
N ALA A 122 20.03 11.60 -2.33
CA ALA A 122 20.28 13.05 -2.19
C ALA A 122 20.51 13.71 -3.56
N HIS A 123 19.99 14.94 -3.70
CA HIS A 123 20.05 15.73 -4.93
C HIS A 123 19.31 15.16 -6.15
N ASN A 124 18.52 14.11 -5.97
CA ASN A 124 17.65 13.60 -7.03
C ASN A 124 16.46 14.56 -7.23
N HIS A 125 16.37 15.16 -8.41
CA HIS A 125 15.22 15.98 -8.84
C HIS A 125 14.11 15.04 -9.29
N LEU A 126 12.99 15.08 -8.59
CA LEU A 126 11.90 14.15 -8.79
C LEU A 126 10.62 14.88 -9.17
N ASN A 127 10.02 14.49 -10.29
CA ASN A 127 8.67 14.90 -10.67
C ASN A 127 7.83 13.65 -10.93
N LYS A 128 6.87 13.39 -10.05
CA LYS A 128 6.06 12.17 -10.14
C LYS A 128 4.64 12.36 -9.66
N ILE A 129 3.75 11.50 -10.10
CA ILE A 129 2.39 11.36 -9.59
C ILE A 129 2.10 9.88 -9.25
N ASN A 130 1.45 9.66 -8.12
CA ASN A 130 0.94 8.36 -7.72
C ASN A 130 -0.57 8.47 -7.52
N ILE A 131 -1.30 7.49 -8.02
CA ILE A 131 -2.73 7.30 -7.74
C ILE A 131 -2.87 5.93 -7.11
N LEU A 132 -3.57 5.86 -5.98
CA LEU A 132 -3.91 4.64 -5.27
C LEU A 132 -5.42 4.51 -5.26
N VAL A 133 -5.93 3.35 -5.70
CA VAL A 133 -7.36 3.05 -5.78
C VAL A 133 -7.65 1.79 -5.01
N LYS A 134 -8.55 1.87 -4.03
CA LYS A 134 -8.98 0.69 -3.28
C LYS A 134 -9.76 -0.31 -4.18
N PRO A 135 -9.61 -1.63 -3.97
CA PRO A 135 -10.25 -2.64 -4.80
C PRO A 135 -11.77 -2.47 -4.90
N GLN A 136 -12.44 -2.11 -3.82
CA GLN A 136 -13.90 -1.94 -3.75
C GLN A 136 -14.42 -0.89 -4.73
N TRP A 137 -13.64 0.19 -4.97
CA TRP A 137 -14.01 1.22 -5.94
C TRP A 137 -14.01 0.68 -7.39
N LEU A 138 -13.04 -0.17 -7.71
CA LEU A 138 -12.93 -0.81 -9.01
C LEU A 138 -13.98 -1.90 -9.19
N GLU A 139 -14.13 -2.76 -8.19
CA GLU A 139 -15.09 -3.88 -8.22
C GLU A 139 -16.54 -3.42 -8.42
N ALA A 140 -16.92 -2.28 -7.79
CA ALA A 140 -18.24 -1.68 -7.95
C ALA A 140 -18.55 -1.22 -9.39
N ARG A 141 -17.54 -1.15 -10.27
CA ARG A 141 -17.63 -0.70 -11.67
C ARG A 141 -17.40 -1.81 -12.67
N MET A 142 -17.12 -3.02 -12.21
CA MET A 142 -16.82 -4.18 -13.07
C MET A 142 -18.00 -5.12 -13.13
N ASN A 143 -18.39 -5.48 -14.35
CA ASN A 143 -19.33 -6.57 -14.59
C ASN A 143 -18.67 -7.93 -14.29
N GLU A 144 -19.45 -9.00 -14.11
CA GLU A 144 -18.93 -10.34 -13.80
C GLU A 144 -17.95 -10.87 -14.85
N ASP A 145 -18.17 -10.55 -16.12
CA ASP A 145 -17.35 -10.97 -17.26
C ASP A 145 -16.15 -10.04 -17.55
N CYS A 146 -15.87 -9.05 -16.69
CA CYS A 146 -14.79 -8.10 -16.93
C CYS A 146 -13.43 -8.79 -16.86
N THR A 147 -12.68 -8.74 -17.96
CA THR A 147 -11.32 -9.32 -18.08
C THR A 147 -10.33 -8.74 -17.08
N SER A 148 -10.55 -7.49 -16.66
CA SER A 148 -9.71 -6.80 -15.65
C SER A 148 -9.84 -7.39 -14.24
N ARG A 149 -10.86 -8.21 -13.94
CA ARG A 149 -11.01 -8.88 -12.65
C ARG A 149 -9.85 -9.81 -12.31
N SER A 150 -9.28 -10.48 -13.30
CA SER A 150 -8.12 -11.35 -13.10
C SER A 150 -6.91 -10.55 -12.60
N PHE A 151 -6.69 -9.36 -13.17
CA PHE A 151 -5.63 -8.47 -12.73
C PHE A 151 -5.82 -8.03 -11.26
N ILE A 152 -7.03 -7.59 -10.88
CA ILE A 152 -7.32 -7.13 -9.51
C ILE A 152 -7.21 -8.24 -8.48
N LYS A 153 -7.52 -9.49 -8.84
CA LYS A 153 -7.38 -10.65 -7.95
C LYS A 153 -5.95 -11.17 -7.82
N SER A 154 -5.07 -10.84 -8.75
CA SER A 154 -3.69 -11.31 -8.77
C SER A 154 -2.80 -10.37 -7.98
N HIS A 155 -2.25 -10.85 -6.85
CA HIS A 155 -1.31 -10.08 -6.04
C HIS A 155 -0.01 -9.82 -6.81
N THR A 156 0.53 -8.59 -6.71
CA THR A 156 1.70 -8.11 -7.44
C THR A 156 1.61 -8.16 -8.97
N ALA A 157 0.40 -8.38 -9.53
CA ALA A 157 0.20 -8.20 -10.96
C ALA A 157 0.57 -6.77 -11.35
N ASN A 158 1.33 -6.63 -12.43
CA ASN A 158 1.84 -5.34 -12.84
C ASN A 158 2.04 -5.24 -14.36
N TYR A 159 2.12 -4.04 -14.86
CA TYR A 159 2.55 -3.75 -16.24
C TYR A 159 3.20 -2.37 -16.33
N HIS A 160 4.11 -2.22 -17.28
CA HIS A 160 4.64 -0.92 -17.65
C HIS A 160 3.60 -0.12 -18.44
N LEU A 161 3.41 1.12 -18.03
CA LEU A 161 2.46 2.03 -18.65
C LEU A 161 3.10 2.73 -19.83
N GLU A 162 2.47 2.67 -20.99
CA GLU A 162 2.84 3.51 -22.11
C GLU A 162 2.39 4.95 -21.84
N ILE A 163 3.36 5.88 -21.81
CA ILE A 163 3.07 7.28 -21.54
C ILE A 163 2.66 7.96 -22.84
N THR A 164 1.36 7.95 -23.12
CA THR A 164 0.76 8.68 -24.24
C THR A 164 0.74 10.18 -23.95
N ASP A 165 0.59 11.01 -25.01
CA ASP A 165 0.48 12.46 -24.84
C ASP A 165 -0.63 12.87 -23.86
N GLN A 166 -1.75 12.16 -23.88
CA GLN A 166 -2.86 12.38 -22.94
C GLN A 166 -2.45 12.09 -21.49
N ILE A 167 -1.79 10.97 -21.25
CA ILE A 167 -1.31 10.58 -19.89
C ILE A 167 -0.27 11.60 -19.43
N LEU A 168 0.63 12.01 -20.31
CA LEU A 168 1.66 13.01 -20.02
C LEU A 168 1.04 14.35 -19.60
N GLU A 169 0.10 14.86 -20.39
CA GLU A 169 -0.58 16.13 -20.11
C GLU A 169 -1.32 16.10 -18.76
N LEU A 170 -2.08 15.02 -18.50
CA LEU A 170 -2.82 14.85 -17.25
C LEU A 170 -1.88 14.75 -16.02
N ALA A 171 -0.80 14.00 -16.15
CA ALA A 171 0.21 13.88 -15.10
C ALA A 171 0.92 15.21 -14.82
N GLN A 172 1.27 15.97 -15.86
CA GLN A 172 1.85 17.31 -15.70
C GLN A 172 0.91 18.28 -14.99
N LYS A 173 -0.38 18.30 -15.36
CA LYS A 173 -1.39 19.13 -14.68
C LYS A 173 -1.50 18.77 -13.19
N LEU A 174 -1.51 17.49 -12.84
CA LEU A 174 -1.56 17.04 -11.46
C LEU A 174 -0.29 17.42 -10.69
N THR A 175 0.90 17.23 -11.26
CA THR A 175 2.16 17.51 -10.55
C THR A 175 2.45 19.00 -10.38
N THR A 176 1.80 19.86 -11.17
CA THR A 176 1.87 21.32 -11.02
C THR A 176 0.79 21.87 -10.09
N SER A 177 -0.20 21.05 -9.71
CA SER A 177 -1.24 21.42 -8.79
C SER A 177 -0.77 21.33 -7.33
N SER A 178 -1.28 22.21 -6.48
CA SER A 178 -1.13 22.12 -5.03
C SER A 178 -2.26 21.29 -4.41
N THR A 179 -2.11 20.94 -3.12
CA THR A 179 -3.20 20.31 -2.36
C THR A 179 -4.41 21.25 -2.36
N PRO A 180 -5.59 20.78 -2.84
CA PRO A 180 -6.76 21.64 -3.04
C PRO A 180 -7.37 22.07 -1.70
N ASP A 181 -7.72 23.33 -1.57
CA ASP A 181 -8.37 23.92 -0.39
C ASP A 181 -9.82 24.32 -0.64
N ASP A 182 -10.18 24.64 -1.89
CA ASP A 182 -11.54 25.03 -2.27
C ASP A 182 -12.27 23.94 -3.10
N PHE A 183 -13.58 24.13 -3.26
CA PHE A 183 -14.47 23.22 -3.97
C PHE A 183 -14.09 23.03 -5.45
N HIS A 184 -13.76 24.09 -6.15
CA HIS A 184 -13.45 24.04 -7.59
C HIS A 184 -12.13 23.30 -7.84
N GLN A 185 -11.11 23.56 -7.01
CA GLN A 185 -9.84 22.85 -7.06
C GLN A 185 -10.01 21.36 -6.76
N LYS A 186 -10.86 21.00 -5.78
CA LYS A 186 -11.17 19.60 -5.48
C LYS A 186 -11.78 18.90 -6.68
N LEU A 187 -12.82 19.46 -7.28
CA LEU A 187 -13.46 18.91 -8.48
C LEU A 187 -12.47 18.79 -9.66
N TYR A 188 -11.62 19.78 -9.83
CA TYR A 188 -10.61 19.75 -10.87
C TYR A 188 -9.60 18.62 -10.69
N ILE A 189 -9.04 18.45 -9.49
CA ILE A 189 -8.12 17.36 -9.17
C ILE A 189 -8.80 15.99 -9.29
N GLU A 190 -10.06 15.87 -8.86
CA GLU A 190 -10.84 14.63 -9.01
C GLU A 190 -11.04 14.25 -10.48
N ALA A 191 -11.42 15.22 -11.32
CA ALA A 191 -11.62 15.02 -12.74
C ALA A 191 -10.32 14.57 -13.46
N LEU A 192 -9.21 15.26 -13.20
CA LEU A 192 -7.90 14.89 -13.74
C LEU A 192 -7.46 13.50 -13.29
N THR A 193 -7.67 13.18 -12.01
CA THR A 193 -7.29 11.88 -11.44
C THR A 193 -8.11 10.76 -12.05
N GLN A 194 -9.42 10.94 -12.26
CA GLN A 194 -10.28 9.94 -12.89
C GLN A 194 -9.92 9.73 -14.37
N GLN A 195 -9.63 10.80 -15.12
CA GLN A 195 -9.18 10.69 -16.51
C GLN A 195 -7.85 9.95 -16.62
N LEU A 196 -6.88 10.29 -15.76
CA LEU A 196 -5.58 9.64 -15.75
C LEU A 196 -5.70 8.15 -15.38
N LEU A 197 -6.54 7.83 -14.40
CA LEU A 197 -6.83 6.46 -14.01
C LEU A 197 -7.49 5.67 -15.15
N ALA A 198 -8.48 6.24 -15.84
CA ALA A 198 -9.15 5.61 -16.96
C ALA A 198 -8.17 5.34 -18.12
N SER A 199 -7.35 6.34 -18.50
CA SER A 199 -6.33 6.18 -19.53
C SER A 199 -5.24 5.16 -19.17
N SER A 200 -4.88 5.08 -17.88
CA SER A 200 -3.89 4.10 -17.41
C SER A 200 -4.47 2.68 -17.42
N LEU A 201 -5.69 2.48 -16.91
CA LEU A 201 -6.32 1.16 -16.82
C LEU A 201 -6.83 0.63 -18.19
N SER A 202 -7.04 1.49 -19.17
CA SER A 202 -7.37 1.04 -20.54
C SER A 202 -6.23 0.25 -21.21
N GLN A 203 -5.00 0.37 -20.69
CA GLN A 203 -3.82 -0.37 -21.17
C GLN A 203 -3.65 -1.74 -20.49
N LEU A 204 -4.59 -2.18 -19.64
CA LEU A 204 -4.51 -3.49 -19.02
C LEU A 204 -4.34 -4.59 -20.07
N PRO A 205 -3.27 -5.42 -19.98
CA PRO A 205 -3.03 -6.46 -20.95
C PRO A 205 -4.19 -7.47 -20.99
N LEU A 206 -4.79 -7.65 -22.14
CA LEU A 206 -5.80 -8.69 -22.38
C LEU A 206 -5.24 -10.11 -22.14
N ALA A 207 -3.92 -10.27 -22.21
CA ALA A 207 -3.18 -11.53 -22.02
C ALA A 207 -3.14 -12.03 -20.57
N CYS A 208 -3.58 -11.27 -19.58
CA CYS A 208 -3.69 -11.76 -18.21
C CYS A 208 -4.67 -12.94 -18.08
N CYS A 209 -5.53 -13.16 -19.11
CA CYS A 209 -6.44 -14.28 -19.19
C CYS A 209 -5.78 -15.61 -19.62
N GLN A 210 -4.55 -15.60 -20.16
CA GLN A 210 -3.90 -16.84 -20.65
C GLN A 210 -3.21 -17.65 -19.54
N ILE A 211 -2.87 -17.05 -18.42
CA ILE A 211 -2.27 -17.76 -17.29
C ILE A 211 -3.33 -18.55 -16.48
N CYS A 212 -4.60 -18.22 -16.63
CA CYS A 212 -5.70 -18.92 -15.96
C CYS A 212 -6.24 -20.15 -16.73
N GLN A 213 -5.69 -20.48 -17.90
CA GLN A 213 -6.20 -21.60 -18.73
C GLN A 213 -5.57 -22.97 -18.46
N SER A 214 -4.70 -23.11 -17.49
CA SER A 214 -4.16 -24.42 -17.12
C SER A 214 -4.80 -24.98 -15.85
N SER A 215 -6.09 -25.34 -15.92
CA SER A 215 -6.67 -26.50 -15.23
C SER A 215 -8.16 -26.63 -15.53
N PRO A 216 -8.59 -27.64 -16.28
CA PRO A 216 -9.99 -27.94 -16.40
C PRO A 216 -10.41 -28.83 -15.23
N LYS A 217 -11.19 -28.34 -14.28
CA LYS A 217 -11.95 -29.17 -13.37
C LYS A 217 -13.46 -29.03 -13.61
N LYS A 218 -13.95 -30.15 -14.04
CA LYS A 218 -15.32 -30.53 -14.40
C LYS A 218 -16.41 -29.91 -13.53
N LEU A 219 -17.44 -29.44 -14.25
CA LEU A 219 -18.80 -29.22 -13.77
C LEU A 219 -19.34 -30.49 -13.10
N GLY A 220 -19.72 -30.35 -11.84
CA GLY A 220 -20.56 -31.31 -11.15
C GLY A 220 -21.72 -30.57 -10.49
N LEU A 221 -22.91 -30.69 -11.08
CA LEU A 221 -24.16 -30.26 -10.44
C LEU A 221 -24.40 -31.10 -9.18
N ALA A 222 -24.52 -30.45 -8.03
CA ALA A 222 -25.23 -31.04 -6.90
C ALA A 222 -25.95 -29.94 -6.12
N LYS A 223 -27.28 -30.11 -6.06
CA LYS A 223 -28.18 -29.30 -5.25
C LYS A 223 -27.98 -29.60 -3.77
N SER A 224 -27.82 -28.57 -2.92
CA SER A 224 -28.33 -28.65 -1.56
C SER A 224 -28.50 -27.26 -0.96
N SER A 225 -29.66 -27.00 -0.45
CA SER A 225 -30.17 -25.74 0.08
C SER A 225 -29.68 -25.38 1.49
N SER A 226 -28.64 -26.02 2.00
CA SER A 226 -28.00 -25.69 3.27
C SER A 226 -26.69 -24.88 3.13
N ALA A 227 -26.22 -24.61 1.90
CA ALA A 227 -24.95 -23.93 1.62
C ALA A 227 -25.03 -22.39 1.64
N ILE A 228 -26.22 -21.80 1.60
CA ILE A 228 -26.39 -20.35 1.46
C ILE A 228 -26.06 -19.60 2.76
N GLN A 229 -26.36 -20.19 3.92
CA GLN A 229 -26.03 -19.56 5.21
C GLN A 229 -24.54 -19.64 5.58
N ASN A 230 -23.82 -20.67 5.12
CA ASN A 230 -22.38 -20.79 5.36
C ASN A 230 -21.56 -19.84 4.47
N LYS A 231 -21.97 -19.62 3.22
CA LYS A 231 -21.27 -18.75 2.27
C LYS A 231 -21.22 -17.28 2.73
N SER A 232 -22.34 -16.75 3.25
CA SER A 232 -22.38 -15.39 3.80
C SER A 232 -21.55 -15.22 5.09
N ASN A 233 -21.27 -16.31 5.78
CA ASN A 233 -20.51 -16.30 7.03
C ASN A 233 -19.00 -16.35 6.79
N ASP A 234 -18.55 -17.11 5.78
CA ASP A 234 -17.14 -17.16 5.38
C ASP A 234 -16.72 -15.80 4.77
N GLU A 235 -17.57 -15.20 3.94
CA GLU A 235 -17.37 -13.85 3.40
C GLU A 235 -17.18 -12.77 4.50
N ARG A 236 -17.92 -12.87 5.61
CA ARG A 236 -17.76 -11.93 6.75
C ARG A 236 -16.45 -12.12 7.51
N ILE A 237 -15.98 -13.36 7.65
CA ILE A 237 -14.68 -13.64 8.27
C ILE A 237 -13.54 -13.20 7.35
N GLU A 238 -13.64 -13.40 6.05
CA GLU A 238 -12.68 -12.89 5.07
C GLU A 238 -12.63 -11.36 5.06
N ALA A 239 -13.79 -10.70 5.10
CA ALA A 239 -13.86 -9.25 5.22
C ALA A 239 -13.25 -8.74 6.55
N MET A 240 -13.44 -9.48 7.65
CA MET A 240 -12.82 -9.16 8.94
C MET A 240 -11.30 -9.29 8.88
N ILE A 241 -10.76 -10.31 8.23
CA ILE A 241 -9.32 -10.47 8.03
C ILE A 241 -8.78 -9.33 7.20
N SER A 242 -9.41 -9.01 6.08
CA SER A 242 -9.01 -7.88 5.25
C SER A 242 -9.01 -6.58 6.07
N TYR A 243 -10.00 -6.39 6.93
CA TYR A 243 -10.03 -5.25 7.85
C TYR A 243 -8.89 -5.27 8.86
N ILE A 244 -8.62 -6.42 9.49
CA ILE A 244 -7.50 -6.58 10.43
C ILE A 244 -6.17 -6.30 9.74
N GLU A 245 -5.94 -6.86 8.54
CA GLU A 245 -4.71 -6.66 7.76
C GLU A 245 -4.46 -5.17 7.44
N ILE A 246 -5.53 -4.44 7.13
CA ILE A 246 -5.48 -2.99 6.86
C ILE A 246 -5.13 -2.18 8.12
N HIS A 247 -5.51 -2.66 9.31
CA HIS A 247 -5.38 -1.93 10.56
C HIS A 247 -4.41 -2.59 11.57
N LEU A 248 -3.48 -3.43 11.08
CA LEU A 248 -2.50 -4.13 11.93
C LEU A 248 -1.65 -3.18 12.77
N ASP A 249 -1.49 -1.95 12.32
CA ASP A 249 -0.74 -0.89 12.99
C ASP A 249 -1.51 -0.19 14.11
N GLN A 250 -2.83 -0.38 14.18
CA GLN A 250 -3.72 0.26 15.16
C GLN A 250 -4.03 -0.68 16.33
N GLU A 251 -4.50 -0.10 17.44
CA GLU A 251 -5.11 -0.89 18.50
C GLU A 251 -6.46 -1.45 18.04
N LEU A 252 -6.47 -2.73 17.71
CA LEU A 252 -7.68 -3.45 17.34
C LEU A 252 -8.26 -4.16 18.57
N SER A 253 -9.34 -3.61 19.13
CA SER A 253 -10.08 -4.31 20.17
C SER A 253 -11.13 -5.27 19.58
N LEU A 254 -11.46 -6.33 20.31
CA LEU A 254 -12.51 -7.27 19.91
C LEU A 254 -13.87 -6.60 19.82
N GLU A 255 -14.11 -5.59 20.65
CA GLU A 255 -15.33 -4.78 20.69
C GLU A 255 -15.44 -3.93 19.42
N THR A 256 -14.34 -3.31 18.99
CA THR A 256 -14.29 -2.54 17.74
C THR A 256 -14.62 -3.44 16.55
N LEU A 257 -14.00 -4.61 16.46
CA LEU A 257 -14.26 -5.59 15.40
C LEU A 257 -15.71 -6.09 15.43
N ALA A 258 -16.23 -6.41 16.61
CA ALA A 258 -17.61 -6.87 16.80
C ALA A 258 -18.61 -5.83 16.30
N LYS A 259 -18.40 -4.54 16.64
CA LYS A 259 -19.22 -3.42 16.19
C LYS A 259 -19.12 -3.22 14.67
N GLN A 260 -17.91 -3.25 14.11
CA GLN A 260 -17.67 -3.05 12.67
C GLN A 260 -18.38 -4.10 11.81
N PHE A 261 -18.42 -5.36 12.27
CA PHE A 261 -19.02 -6.45 11.52
C PHE A 261 -20.44 -6.82 11.99
N SER A 262 -21.04 -6.01 12.88
CA SER A 262 -22.40 -6.23 13.42
C SER A 262 -22.58 -7.65 14.00
N MET A 263 -21.59 -8.08 14.80
CA MET A 263 -21.55 -9.39 15.44
C MET A 263 -21.23 -9.25 16.93
N SER A 264 -21.60 -10.23 17.77
CA SER A 264 -21.14 -10.25 19.14
C SER A 264 -19.68 -10.70 19.24
N VAL A 265 -18.96 -10.25 20.27
CA VAL A 265 -17.55 -10.64 20.52
C VAL A 265 -17.39 -12.16 20.59
N SER A 266 -18.29 -12.85 21.28
CA SER A 266 -18.26 -14.31 21.37
C SER A 266 -18.44 -14.99 20.00
N ASN A 267 -19.29 -14.44 19.14
CA ASN A 267 -19.56 -15.00 17.82
C ASN A 267 -18.36 -14.81 16.89
N ILE A 268 -17.72 -13.60 16.86
CA ILE A 268 -16.52 -13.38 16.03
C ILE A 268 -15.36 -14.25 16.49
N GLN A 269 -15.12 -14.38 17.80
CA GLN A 269 -14.05 -15.24 18.33
C GLN A 269 -14.25 -16.70 17.97
N ARG A 270 -15.46 -17.22 18.16
CA ARG A 270 -15.80 -18.62 17.84
C ARG A 270 -15.61 -18.91 16.36
N ARG A 271 -16.16 -18.08 15.47
CA ARG A 271 -16.09 -18.27 14.03
C ARG A 271 -14.66 -18.12 13.53
N PHE A 272 -13.96 -17.10 13.95
CA PHE A 272 -12.57 -16.89 13.57
C PHE A 272 -11.69 -18.09 13.96
N LYS A 273 -11.89 -18.61 15.18
CA LYS A 273 -11.18 -19.81 15.65
C LYS A 273 -11.54 -21.06 14.83
N GLN A 274 -12.79 -21.20 14.40
CA GLN A 274 -13.22 -22.29 13.52
C GLN A 274 -12.57 -22.23 12.12
N SER A 275 -12.48 -21.03 11.52
CA SER A 275 -11.92 -20.84 10.17
C SER A 275 -10.39 -20.87 10.15
N TYR A 276 -9.73 -20.31 11.16
CA TYR A 276 -8.26 -20.11 11.17
C TYR A 276 -7.51 -20.88 12.26
N ASN A 277 -8.20 -21.67 13.08
CA ASN A 277 -7.64 -22.46 14.19
C ASN A 277 -6.80 -21.64 15.19
N MET A 278 -7.03 -20.33 15.25
CA MET A 278 -6.36 -19.40 16.18
C MET A 278 -7.31 -18.29 16.63
N THR A 279 -6.95 -17.61 17.72
CA THR A 279 -7.72 -16.44 18.19
C THR A 279 -7.41 -15.20 17.34
N ILE A 280 -8.34 -14.24 17.28
CA ILE A 280 -8.14 -12.95 16.56
C ILE A 280 -6.89 -12.24 17.07
N ASN A 281 -6.70 -12.11 18.40
CA ASN A 281 -5.52 -11.49 18.98
C ASN A 281 -4.23 -12.29 18.66
N GLY A 282 -4.34 -13.62 18.57
CA GLY A 282 -3.24 -14.49 18.16
C GLY A 282 -2.84 -14.23 16.71
N TYR A 283 -3.82 -14.09 15.83
CA TYR A 283 -3.62 -13.74 14.42
C TYR A 283 -2.96 -12.36 14.26
N ILE A 284 -3.50 -11.33 14.90
CA ILE A 284 -2.95 -9.97 14.87
C ILE A 284 -1.48 -9.98 15.33
N ARG A 285 -1.20 -10.66 16.45
CA ARG A 285 0.17 -10.78 16.98
C ARG A 285 1.09 -11.51 16.00
N PHE A 286 0.64 -12.62 15.44
CA PHE A 286 1.41 -13.40 14.47
C PHE A 286 1.76 -12.56 13.25
N ARG A 287 0.80 -11.86 12.68
CA ARG A 287 1.00 -11.01 11.49
C ARG A 287 1.98 -9.86 11.74
N ARG A 288 1.88 -9.20 12.92
CA ARG A 288 2.84 -8.16 13.32
C ARG A 288 4.25 -8.70 13.47
N LEU A 289 4.41 -9.89 14.06
CA LEU A 289 5.72 -10.53 14.16
C LEU A 289 6.27 -10.97 12.80
N GLU A 290 5.41 -11.41 11.89
CA GLU A 290 5.80 -11.80 10.53
C GLU A 290 6.30 -10.59 9.72
N ILE A 291 5.62 -9.45 9.81
CA ILE A 291 6.06 -8.18 9.20
C ILE A 291 7.43 -7.78 9.77
N ALA A 292 7.56 -7.77 11.10
CA ALA A 292 8.82 -7.45 11.76
C ALA A 292 9.96 -8.41 11.36
N ARG A 293 9.66 -9.70 11.18
CA ARG A 293 10.62 -10.69 10.67
C ARG A 293 11.09 -10.33 9.26
N GLN A 294 10.19 -10.03 8.35
CA GLN A 294 10.53 -9.67 6.97
C GLN A 294 11.40 -8.40 6.91
N HIS A 295 11.13 -7.42 7.78
CA HIS A 295 11.94 -6.21 7.88
C HIS A 295 13.36 -6.51 8.42
N LEU A 296 13.47 -7.39 9.41
CA LEU A 296 14.77 -7.86 9.94
C LEU A 296 15.56 -8.67 8.91
N GLU A 297 14.92 -9.60 8.20
CA GLU A 297 15.54 -10.41 7.13
C GLU A 297 16.13 -9.55 6.01
N ARG A 298 15.56 -8.39 5.76
CA ARG A 298 16.01 -7.43 4.75
C ARG A 298 16.96 -6.37 5.30
N GLY A 299 17.32 -6.44 6.57
CA GLY A 299 18.18 -5.44 7.23
C GLY A 299 17.61 -4.02 7.25
N LEU A 300 16.28 -3.89 7.20
CA LEU A 300 15.58 -2.61 7.07
C LEU A 300 15.42 -1.89 8.40
N VAL A 301 15.36 -2.64 9.50
CA VAL A 301 15.14 -2.15 10.85
C VAL A 301 16.08 -2.85 11.83
N SER A 302 16.41 -2.18 12.93
CA SER A 302 17.05 -2.81 14.08
C SER A 302 16.05 -3.67 14.87
N ILE A 303 16.55 -4.58 15.71
CA ILE A 303 15.69 -5.40 16.57
C ILE A 303 14.80 -4.55 17.49
N THR A 304 15.31 -3.42 17.96
CA THR A 304 14.57 -2.48 18.81
C THR A 304 13.44 -1.80 18.02
N GLU A 305 13.70 -1.38 16.81
CA GLU A 305 12.69 -0.77 15.92
C GLU A 305 11.63 -1.80 15.53
N ALA A 306 12.03 -3.03 15.19
CA ALA A 306 11.13 -4.15 14.89
C ALA A 306 10.20 -4.48 16.08
N ALA A 307 10.72 -4.39 17.32
CA ALA A 307 9.92 -4.61 18.52
C ALA A 307 8.82 -3.54 18.67
N TYR A 308 9.16 -2.27 18.50
CA TYR A 308 8.18 -1.19 18.58
C TYR A 308 7.16 -1.24 17.44
N GLU A 309 7.60 -1.57 16.23
CA GLU A 309 6.73 -1.77 15.08
C GLU A 309 5.72 -2.89 15.31
N ALA A 310 6.15 -4.00 15.89
CA ALA A 310 5.28 -5.11 16.25
C ALA A 310 4.36 -4.82 17.45
N GLY A 311 4.42 -3.60 18.02
CA GLY A 311 3.57 -3.15 19.12
C GLY A 311 4.05 -3.58 20.52
N TYR A 312 5.32 -3.95 20.67
CA TYR A 312 5.90 -4.28 21.96
C TYR A 312 6.53 -3.06 22.62
N GLN A 313 6.20 -2.82 23.88
CA GLN A 313 6.80 -1.74 24.67
C GLN A 313 8.28 -2.02 25.05
N HIS A 314 8.64 -3.30 25.16
CA HIS A 314 9.98 -3.72 25.53
C HIS A 314 10.54 -4.73 24.52
N PRO A 315 11.75 -4.50 23.96
CA PRO A 315 12.39 -5.41 23.02
C PRO A 315 12.59 -6.84 23.52
N SER A 316 12.75 -7.03 24.82
CA SER A 316 12.87 -8.36 25.44
C SER A 316 11.59 -9.20 25.26
N ASN A 317 10.41 -8.57 25.42
CA ASN A 317 9.13 -9.25 25.22
C ASN A 317 8.92 -9.63 23.75
N PHE A 318 9.33 -8.76 22.83
CA PHE A 318 9.36 -9.06 21.42
C PHE A 318 10.27 -10.24 21.08
N THR A 319 11.52 -10.24 21.58
CA THR A 319 12.49 -11.31 21.34
C THR A 319 11.95 -12.67 21.81
N ASN A 320 11.32 -12.72 22.98
CA ASN A 320 10.71 -13.94 23.49
C ASN A 320 9.53 -14.41 22.63
N ALA A 321 8.64 -13.50 22.26
CA ALA A 321 7.49 -13.81 21.40
C ALA A 321 7.94 -14.25 20.00
N PHE A 322 8.93 -13.58 19.45
CA PHE A 322 9.52 -13.87 18.16
C PHE A 322 10.15 -15.27 18.12
N LYS A 323 11.00 -15.59 19.11
CA LYS A 323 11.61 -16.92 19.25
C LYS A 323 10.55 -18.02 19.41
N LYS A 324 9.49 -17.76 20.19
CA LYS A 324 8.39 -18.71 20.36
C LYS A 324 7.64 -18.95 19.04
N THR A 325 7.50 -17.94 18.22
CA THR A 325 6.73 -18.00 16.96
C THR A 325 7.53 -18.62 15.82
N PHE A 326 8.82 -18.26 15.68
CA PHE A 326 9.65 -18.64 14.54
C PHE A 326 10.78 -19.65 14.88
N GLY A 327 10.88 -20.07 16.14
CA GLY A 327 11.88 -21.05 16.58
C GLY A 327 13.29 -20.49 16.78
N MET A 328 13.57 -19.25 16.33
CA MET A 328 14.87 -18.58 16.42
C MET A 328 14.73 -17.13 16.89
N PRO A 329 15.73 -16.58 17.58
CA PRO A 329 15.70 -15.19 18.01
C PRO A 329 15.88 -14.22 16.83
N PRO A 330 15.42 -12.96 16.95
CA PRO A 330 15.52 -11.98 15.86
C PRO A 330 16.97 -11.65 15.48
N HIS A 331 17.93 -11.79 16.39
CA HIS A 331 19.35 -11.58 16.11
C HIS A 331 19.89 -12.53 15.02
N ASP A 332 19.51 -13.81 15.05
CA ASP A 332 20.00 -14.80 14.09
C ASP A 332 19.50 -14.52 12.67
N ILE A 333 18.40 -13.79 12.55
CA ILE A 333 17.83 -13.37 11.27
C ILE A 333 18.53 -12.11 10.75
N ALA A 334 18.76 -11.12 11.63
CA ALA A 334 19.43 -9.88 11.26
C ALA A 334 20.87 -10.07 10.78
N VAL A 335 21.60 -11.05 11.35
CA VAL A 335 22.99 -11.37 10.95
C VAL A 335 23.07 -12.02 9.56
N ARG A 336 22.02 -12.71 9.09
CA ARG A 336 21.99 -13.31 7.75
C ARG A 336 21.76 -12.30 6.62
N ALA A 337 21.34 -11.08 6.97
CA ALA A 337 21.07 -10.00 6.04
C ALA A 337 22.28 -9.05 5.87
N SER A 338 23.34 -9.23 6.65
CA SER A 338 24.62 -8.50 6.59
C SER A 338 25.65 -9.30 5.82
#